data_a2c53ead6c9d993593de1ae380586c33
#
_entry.id   a2c53ead6c9d993593de1ae380586c33
#
_cell.length_a   1.000
_cell.length_b   1.000
_cell.length_c   1.000
_cell.angle_alpha   90.00
_cell.angle_beta   90.00
_cell.angle_gamma   90.00
#
_symmetry.space_group_name_H-M   'P 1'
#
loop_
_entity.id
_entity.type
_entity.pdbx_description
1 polymer ?
#
loop_
_entity_poly.entity_id
_entity_poly.type
_entity_poly.pdbx_seq_one_letter_code
_entity_poly.pdbx_strand_id
1 'polypeptide(L)'
;MKTGMNLLLWTTELAPEHDILLEQIKAMGFDSVEVPVFALDDPAPYDRLGKRLKSLGLAATAVTVMSPETNPISPDPAIRAAAVAHLDRVLDRCARFDCEILCGPTHSALGHFSGTGPTADEFAHGVDTLRKAAEIAQGRGIRIAVEYLNRFENYFLTTAADTARFVRAVDHPSLRMMYDSFHAHIEEKDQATAIASCAAEMIHVHVSENDRGIPGTGQVDWDAFWSALLAGGYEGYITIEAFGRALPALAAATKVWRDLFPDPMGLCRDGLAFMKSRAGLN
;
A
#
# COMPACT_ATOMS: atom_id res chain seq x y z
N MET A 1 7.39 15.58 -3.20
CA MET A 1 6.81 14.36 -2.55
C MET A 1 5.94 14.77 -1.37
N LYS A 2 4.89 13.99 -1.05
CA LYS A 2 4.00 14.16 0.12
C LYS A 2 4.29 13.04 1.13
N THR A 3 4.44 13.38 2.41
CA THR A 3 4.71 12.41 3.47
C THR A 3 3.42 11.80 4.01
N GLY A 4 3.39 10.48 4.20
CA GLY A 4 2.23 9.74 4.71
C GLY A 4 2.56 8.81 5.87
N MET A 5 1.53 8.44 6.64
CA MET A 5 1.62 7.44 7.70
C MET A 5 0.51 6.40 7.54
N ASN A 6 0.89 5.13 7.45
CA ASN A 6 -0.06 4.01 7.39
C ASN A 6 -0.65 3.75 8.79
N LEU A 7 -1.97 3.78 8.88
CA LEU A 7 -2.68 3.65 10.15
C LEU A 7 -2.80 2.20 10.66
N LEU A 8 -2.37 1.21 9.88
CA LEU A 8 -2.28 -0.19 10.33
C LEU A 8 -1.36 -0.38 11.54
N LEU A 9 -0.51 0.60 11.84
CA LEU A 9 0.29 0.58 13.06
C LEU A 9 -0.58 0.61 14.34
N TRP A 10 -1.80 1.17 14.27
CA TRP A 10 -2.70 1.33 15.43
C TRP A 10 -4.05 0.62 15.28
N THR A 11 -4.56 0.49 14.06
CA THR A 11 -5.93 -0.01 13.85
C THR A 11 -6.12 -0.62 12.47
N THR A 12 -7.04 -1.56 12.38
CA THR A 12 -7.56 -2.08 11.11
C THR A 12 -8.89 -1.46 10.73
N GLU A 13 -9.51 -0.67 11.64
CA GLU A 13 -10.78 0.00 11.42
C GLU A 13 -10.81 1.34 12.17
N LEU A 14 -11.15 2.42 11.48
CA LEU A 14 -11.16 3.75 12.07
C LEU A 14 -12.47 4.06 12.79
N ALA A 15 -12.35 4.48 14.05
CA ALA A 15 -13.42 4.85 14.95
C ALA A 15 -13.16 6.25 15.57
N PRO A 16 -14.16 6.87 16.24
CA PRO A 16 -14.02 8.21 16.82
C PRO A 16 -12.84 8.38 17.76
N GLU A 17 -12.46 7.35 18.49
CA GLU A 17 -11.31 7.38 19.41
C GLU A 17 -9.97 7.62 18.70
N HIS A 18 -9.88 7.36 17.40
CA HIS A 18 -8.68 7.62 16.61
C HIS A 18 -8.54 9.09 16.16
N ASP A 19 -9.51 9.97 16.46
CA ASP A 19 -9.44 11.39 16.06
C ASP A 19 -8.23 12.11 16.69
N ILE A 20 -7.86 11.77 17.92
CA ILE A 20 -6.66 12.30 18.58
C ILE A 20 -5.39 11.86 17.87
N LEU A 21 -5.34 10.61 17.39
CA LEU A 21 -4.22 10.09 16.60
C LEU A 21 -4.04 10.91 15.30
N LEU A 22 -5.13 11.19 14.58
CA LEU A 22 -5.08 12.00 13.36
C LEU A 22 -4.58 13.42 13.62
N GLU A 23 -4.99 14.04 14.74
CA GLU A 23 -4.47 15.35 15.18
C GLU A 23 -2.97 15.29 15.46
N GLN A 24 -2.50 14.27 16.15
CA GLN A 24 -1.09 14.09 16.48
C GLN A 24 -0.23 13.87 15.21
N ILE A 25 -0.69 13.05 14.26
CA ILE A 25 -0.03 12.84 12.98
C ILE A 25 0.07 14.16 12.20
N LYS A 26 -1.03 14.93 12.16
CA LYS A 26 -1.01 16.26 11.52
C LYS A 26 -0.07 17.23 12.20
N ALA A 27 -0.09 17.27 13.54
CA ALA A 27 0.79 18.16 14.31
C ALA A 27 2.28 17.82 14.16
N MET A 28 2.64 16.56 13.86
CA MET A 28 4.00 16.17 13.51
C MET A 28 4.45 16.68 12.16
N GLY A 29 3.52 17.05 11.28
CA GLY A 29 3.82 17.59 9.95
C GLY A 29 3.74 16.57 8.81
N PHE A 30 2.97 15.49 8.97
CA PHE A 30 2.58 14.63 7.86
C PHE A 30 1.57 15.32 6.95
N ASP A 31 1.65 15.05 5.64
CA ASP A 31 0.74 15.56 4.64
C ASP A 31 -0.51 14.69 4.48
N SER A 32 -0.38 13.39 4.78
CA SER A 32 -1.41 12.38 4.55
C SER A 32 -1.41 11.26 5.56
N VAL A 33 -2.51 10.53 5.58
CA VAL A 33 -2.63 9.21 6.23
C VAL A 33 -3.04 8.15 5.23
N GLU A 34 -2.63 6.91 5.48
CA GLU A 34 -3.08 5.75 4.72
C GLU A 34 -4.06 4.94 5.55
N VAL A 35 -5.27 4.83 5.02
CA VAL A 35 -6.46 4.32 5.72
C VAL A 35 -6.67 2.84 5.39
N PRO A 36 -6.71 1.93 6.37
CA PRO A 36 -7.12 0.55 6.14
C PRO A 36 -8.62 0.49 5.76
N VAL A 37 -8.95 -0.17 4.66
CA VAL A 37 -10.33 -0.32 4.17
C VAL A 37 -10.67 -1.81 4.10
N PHE A 38 -11.10 -2.36 5.24
CA PHE A 38 -11.47 -3.77 5.39
C PHE A 38 -12.94 -3.96 5.82
N ALA A 39 -13.50 -3.06 6.63
CA ALA A 39 -14.88 -3.08 7.07
C ALA A 39 -15.78 -2.43 6.00
N LEU A 40 -16.52 -3.24 5.22
CA LEU A 40 -17.24 -2.75 4.06
C LEU A 40 -18.78 -2.66 4.26
N ASP A 41 -19.31 -3.09 5.39
CA ASP A 41 -20.78 -3.20 5.56
C ASP A 41 -21.42 -1.85 5.89
N ASP A 42 -20.79 -1.04 6.75
CA ASP A 42 -21.28 0.30 7.11
C ASP A 42 -20.42 1.40 6.46
N PRO A 43 -21.00 2.30 5.66
CA PRO A 43 -20.29 3.45 5.09
C PRO A 43 -20.09 4.63 6.08
N ALA A 44 -20.89 4.71 7.15
CA ALA A 44 -20.92 5.88 8.02
C ALA A 44 -19.56 6.24 8.69
N PRO A 45 -18.72 5.26 9.11
CA PRO A 45 -17.39 5.56 9.61
C PRO A 45 -16.50 6.29 8.60
N TYR A 46 -16.61 5.96 7.30
CA TYR A 46 -15.83 6.60 6.23
C TYR A 46 -16.34 8.01 5.92
N ASP A 47 -17.66 8.25 5.96
CA ASP A 47 -18.23 9.61 5.83
C ASP A 47 -17.76 10.53 6.97
N ARG A 48 -17.70 10.01 8.20
CA ARG A 48 -17.17 10.73 9.36
C ARG A 48 -15.68 11.03 9.19
N LEU A 49 -14.92 10.02 8.76
CA LEU A 49 -13.49 10.15 8.51
C LEU A 49 -13.19 11.24 7.47
N GLY A 50 -13.92 11.27 6.36
CA GLY A 50 -13.72 12.28 5.31
C GLY A 50 -13.89 13.71 5.85
N LYS A 51 -14.94 13.95 6.66
CA LYS A 51 -15.13 15.24 7.34
C LYS A 51 -13.96 15.58 8.27
N ARG A 52 -13.44 14.58 8.99
CA ARG A 52 -12.34 14.75 9.93
C ARG A 52 -11.03 15.08 9.21
N LEU A 53 -10.65 14.31 8.19
CA LEU A 53 -9.45 14.54 7.40
C LEU A 53 -9.47 15.93 6.75
N LYS A 54 -10.61 16.30 6.17
CA LYS A 54 -10.81 17.63 5.60
C LYS A 54 -10.61 18.75 6.63
N SER A 55 -11.15 18.59 7.84
CA SER A 55 -10.99 19.58 8.93
C SER A 55 -9.54 19.75 9.38
N LEU A 56 -8.73 18.70 9.26
CA LEU A 56 -7.31 18.70 9.62
C LEU A 56 -6.40 19.10 8.45
N GLY A 57 -6.91 19.16 7.22
CA GLY A 57 -6.11 19.36 6.02
C GLY A 57 -5.12 18.21 5.80
N LEU A 58 -5.54 16.97 6.07
CA LEU A 58 -4.82 15.74 5.75
C LEU A 58 -5.35 15.16 4.44
N ALA A 59 -4.47 14.85 3.51
CA ALA A 59 -4.80 14.02 2.35
C ALA A 59 -4.93 12.54 2.77
N ALA A 60 -5.52 11.71 1.90
CA ALA A 60 -5.69 10.29 2.19
C ALA A 60 -5.27 9.39 1.02
N THR A 61 -4.57 8.33 1.35
CA THR A 61 -4.46 7.10 0.58
C THR A 61 -5.18 5.98 1.34
N ALA A 62 -5.36 4.83 0.73
CA ALA A 62 -6.01 3.68 1.37
C ALA A 62 -5.27 2.39 1.05
N VAL A 63 -5.37 1.41 1.96
CA VAL A 63 -4.81 0.08 1.77
C VAL A 63 -5.89 -0.99 1.93
N THR A 64 -5.83 -2.01 1.08
CA THR A 64 -6.69 -3.21 1.17
C THR A 64 -5.93 -4.44 0.69
N VAL A 65 -6.47 -5.62 0.99
CA VAL A 65 -5.93 -6.92 0.55
C VAL A 65 -7.05 -7.77 -0.10
N MET A 66 -6.65 -8.77 -0.88
CA MET A 66 -7.56 -9.74 -1.47
C MET A 66 -7.51 -11.06 -0.70
N SER A 67 -8.65 -11.73 -0.60
CA SER A 67 -8.79 -13.06 0.01
C SER A 67 -8.91 -14.17 -1.05
N PRO A 68 -8.84 -15.46 -0.68
CA PRO A 68 -9.08 -16.55 -1.63
C PRO A 68 -10.44 -16.47 -2.33
N GLU A 69 -11.47 -15.96 -1.66
CA GLU A 69 -12.83 -15.80 -2.18
C GLU A 69 -12.98 -14.62 -3.15
N THR A 70 -11.98 -13.73 -3.14
CA THR A 70 -11.92 -12.54 -4.00
C THR A 70 -10.61 -12.48 -4.79
N ASN A 71 -10.07 -13.64 -5.18
CA ASN A 71 -8.78 -13.74 -5.85
C ASN A 71 -8.87 -13.37 -7.34
N PRO A 72 -8.24 -12.27 -7.80
CA PRO A 72 -8.29 -11.81 -9.19
C PRO A 72 -7.74 -12.78 -10.23
N ILE A 73 -6.82 -13.66 -9.82
CA ILE A 73 -6.16 -14.62 -10.70
C ILE A 73 -6.78 -16.02 -10.66
N SER A 74 -7.88 -16.20 -9.92
CA SER A 74 -8.55 -17.51 -9.78
C SER A 74 -8.93 -18.09 -11.14
N PRO A 75 -8.80 -19.41 -11.37
CA PRO A 75 -9.36 -20.05 -12.54
C PRO A 75 -10.89 -20.00 -12.57
N ASP A 76 -11.54 -19.88 -11.40
CA ASP A 76 -12.99 -19.76 -11.29
C ASP A 76 -13.47 -18.32 -11.65
N PRO A 77 -14.27 -18.16 -12.72
CA PRO A 77 -14.78 -16.85 -13.11
C PRO A 77 -15.72 -16.23 -12.06
N ALA A 78 -16.37 -17.03 -11.20
CA ALA A 78 -17.22 -16.50 -10.12
C ALA A 78 -16.38 -15.82 -9.04
N ILE A 79 -15.22 -16.38 -8.68
CA ILE A 79 -14.27 -15.75 -7.74
C ILE A 79 -13.69 -14.47 -8.34
N ARG A 80 -13.36 -14.45 -9.63
CA ARG A 80 -12.89 -13.21 -10.28
C ARG A 80 -13.98 -12.13 -10.33
N ALA A 81 -15.23 -12.52 -10.56
CA ALA A 81 -16.37 -11.58 -10.47
C ALA A 81 -16.55 -11.04 -9.04
N ALA A 82 -16.39 -11.89 -8.03
CA ALA A 82 -16.41 -11.49 -6.62
C ALA A 82 -15.25 -10.53 -6.29
N ALA A 83 -14.07 -10.70 -6.91
CA ALA A 83 -12.94 -9.78 -6.77
C ALA A 83 -13.28 -8.37 -7.28
N VAL A 84 -13.91 -8.26 -8.45
CA VAL A 84 -14.37 -6.96 -8.99
C VAL A 84 -15.40 -6.32 -8.07
N ALA A 85 -16.41 -7.10 -7.60
CA ALA A 85 -17.44 -6.61 -6.70
C ALA A 85 -16.86 -6.16 -5.34
N HIS A 86 -15.85 -6.87 -4.84
CA HIS A 86 -15.14 -6.48 -3.61
C HIS A 86 -14.41 -5.15 -3.80
N LEU A 87 -13.62 -5.01 -4.86
CA LEU A 87 -12.91 -3.77 -5.17
C LEU A 87 -13.86 -2.59 -5.43
N ASP A 88 -15.03 -2.83 -6.03
CA ASP A 88 -16.07 -1.82 -6.18
C ASP A 88 -16.54 -1.28 -4.82
N ARG A 89 -16.80 -2.17 -3.85
CA ARG A 89 -17.17 -1.77 -2.48
C ARG A 89 -16.03 -1.03 -1.76
N VAL A 90 -14.79 -1.48 -1.90
CA VAL A 90 -13.62 -0.80 -1.34
C VAL A 90 -13.49 0.60 -1.91
N LEU A 91 -13.57 0.75 -3.23
CA LEU A 91 -13.48 2.04 -3.91
C LEU A 91 -14.65 2.98 -3.55
N ASP A 92 -15.86 2.43 -3.30
CA ASP A 92 -16.97 3.23 -2.75
C ASP A 92 -16.62 3.79 -1.36
N ARG A 93 -15.99 3.01 -0.49
CA ARG A 93 -15.55 3.49 0.83
C ARG A 93 -14.43 4.52 0.68
N CYS A 94 -13.48 4.29 -0.20
CA CYS A 94 -12.41 5.25 -0.51
C CYS A 94 -12.94 6.61 -0.98
N ALA A 95 -13.94 6.63 -1.83
CA ALA A 95 -14.54 7.86 -2.33
C ALA A 95 -15.17 8.74 -1.24
N ARG A 96 -15.60 8.14 -0.10
CA ARG A 96 -16.25 8.85 1.01
C ARG A 96 -15.32 9.74 1.83
N PHE A 97 -14.02 9.52 1.73
CA PHE A 97 -13.00 10.34 2.42
C PHE A 97 -11.99 10.98 1.45
N ASP A 98 -12.41 11.19 0.22
CA ASP A 98 -11.59 11.85 -0.83
C ASP A 98 -10.22 11.15 -1.03
N CYS A 99 -10.19 9.81 -1.00
CA CYS A 99 -8.99 9.02 -1.22
C CYS A 99 -8.45 9.20 -2.64
N GLU A 100 -7.15 9.50 -2.77
CA GLU A 100 -6.51 9.67 -4.08
C GLU A 100 -5.98 8.34 -4.66
N ILE A 101 -5.48 7.44 -3.80
CA ILE A 101 -4.83 6.18 -4.20
C ILE A 101 -5.29 5.06 -3.27
N LEU A 102 -5.80 3.98 -3.86
CA LEU A 102 -5.98 2.70 -3.20
C LEU A 102 -4.76 1.83 -3.50
N CYS A 103 -4.02 1.43 -2.47
CA CYS A 103 -2.84 0.58 -2.61
C CYS A 103 -3.03 -0.80 -1.97
N GLY A 104 -2.00 -1.63 -2.08
CA GLY A 104 -1.93 -2.97 -1.49
C GLY A 104 -1.85 -4.08 -2.52
N PRO A 105 -1.75 -5.35 -2.07
CA PRO A 105 -1.63 -6.53 -2.92
C PRO A 105 -2.96 -6.92 -3.56
N THR A 106 -3.52 -6.02 -4.37
CA THR A 106 -4.82 -6.21 -5.03
C THR A 106 -4.77 -7.17 -6.23
N HIS A 107 -3.59 -7.69 -6.58
CA HIS A 107 -3.37 -8.54 -7.75
C HIS A 107 -3.71 -10.02 -7.54
N SER A 108 -3.68 -10.52 -6.31
CA SER A 108 -3.98 -11.91 -5.96
C SER A 108 -4.30 -12.05 -4.47
N ALA A 109 -4.82 -13.20 -4.05
CA ALA A 109 -5.13 -13.47 -2.64
C ALA A 109 -3.86 -13.52 -1.79
N LEU A 110 -3.83 -12.71 -0.72
CA LEU A 110 -2.72 -12.66 0.24
C LEU A 110 -2.55 -14.01 0.95
N GLY A 111 -1.32 -14.52 1.00
CA GLY A 111 -0.99 -15.77 1.69
C GLY A 111 -1.52 -17.04 1.01
N HIS A 112 -2.07 -16.93 -0.18
CA HIS A 112 -2.51 -18.07 -0.99
C HIS A 112 -1.44 -18.46 -2.00
N PHE A 113 -1.07 -19.75 -2.05
CA PHE A 113 -0.02 -20.29 -2.91
C PHE A 113 -0.53 -21.47 -3.72
N SER A 114 -0.28 -21.46 -5.03
CA SER A 114 -0.63 -22.57 -5.93
C SER A 114 0.29 -23.79 -5.79
N GLY A 115 1.46 -23.62 -5.16
CA GLY A 115 2.51 -24.65 -5.09
C GLY A 115 3.41 -24.69 -6.34
N THR A 116 3.15 -23.80 -7.31
CA THR A 116 3.97 -23.61 -8.52
C THR A 116 4.20 -22.12 -8.76
N GLY A 117 5.08 -21.78 -9.71
CA GLY A 117 5.21 -20.38 -10.14
C GLY A 117 3.99 -19.88 -10.90
N PRO A 118 3.90 -18.56 -11.15
CA PRO A 118 2.79 -17.95 -11.90
C PRO A 118 2.61 -18.55 -13.29
N THR A 119 1.36 -18.76 -13.69
CA THR A 119 1.01 -19.26 -15.03
C THR A 119 0.58 -18.11 -15.95
N ALA A 120 0.60 -18.38 -17.27
CA ALA A 120 0.10 -17.42 -18.26
C ALA A 120 -1.41 -17.17 -18.12
N ASP A 121 -2.18 -18.17 -17.70
CA ASP A 121 -3.63 -18.05 -17.49
C ASP A 121 -3.92 -17.16 -16.28
N GLU A 122 -3.21 -17.34 -15.17
CA GLU A 122 -3.32 -16.46 -13.98
C GLU A 122 -2.99 -15.02 -14.34
N PHE A 123 -1.94 -14.81 -15.14
CA PHE A 123 -1.58 -13.47 -15.61
C PHE A 123 -2.71 -12.85 -16.44
N ALA A 124 -3.27 -13.59 -17.41
CA ALA A 124 -4.39 -13.12 -18.23
C ALA A 124 -5.65 -12.83 -17.40
N HIS A 125 -5.99 -13.73 -16.47
CA HIS A 125 -7.12 -13.54 -15.54
C HIS A 125 -6.95 -12.28 -14.69
N GLY A 126 -5.75 -12.05 -14.12
CA GLY A 126 -5.45 -10.87 -13.34
C GLY A 126 -5.57 -9.59 -14.15
N VAL A 127 -5.04 -9.57 -15.39
CA VAL A 127 -5.14 -8.43 -16.30
C VAL A 127 -6.60 -8.08 -16.59
N ASP A 128 -7.43 -9.04 -16.95
CA ASP A 128 -8.85 -8.80 -17.24
C ASP A 128 -9.64 -8.33 -16.01
N THR A 129 -9.34 -8.92 -14.85
CA THR A 129 -10.05 -8.61 -13.62
C THR A 129 -9.69 -7.20 -13.13
N LEU A 130 -8.38 -6.84 -13.10
CA LEU A 130 -7.96 -5.54 -12.64
C LEU A 130 -8.23 -4.41 -13.65
N ARG A 131 -8.38 -4.70 -14.94
CA ARG A 131 -8.88 -3.71 -15.90
C ARG A 131 -10.29 -3.25 -15.55
N LYS A 132 -11.20 -4.17 -15.20
CA LYS A 132 -12.56 -3.84 -14.75
C LYS A 132 -12.56 -3.04 -13.45
N ALA A 133 -11.69 -3.40 -12.51
CA ALA A 133 -11.53 -2.62 -11.28
C ALA A 133 -10.98 -1.21 -11.55
N ALA A 134 -10.06 -1.06 -12.50
CA ALA A 134 -9.51 0.23 -12.89
C ALA A 134 -10.55 1.15 -13.58
N GLU A 135 -11.46 0.59 -14.39
CA GLU A 135 -12.61 1.33 -14.95
C GLU A 135 -13.52 1.88 -13.85
N ILE A 136 -13.80 1.07 -12.83
CA ILE A 136 -14.58 1.48 -11.66
C ILE A 136 -13.85 2.60 -10.87
N ALA A 137 -12.54 2.44 -10.65
CA ALA A 137 -11.71 3.43 -9.97
C ALA A 137 -11.69 4.76 -10.72
N GLN A 138 -11.58 4.74 -12.06
CA GLN A 138 -11.64 5.92 -12.90
C GLN A 138 -12.96 6.69 -12.72
N GLY A 139 -14.08 5.98 -12.66
CA GLY A 139 -15.39 6.60 -12.42
C GLY A 139 -15.51 7.33 -11.09
N ARG A 140 -14.62 7.04 -10.13
CA ARG A 140 -14.55 7.68 -8.81
C ARG A 140 -13.38 8.66 -8.66
N GLY A 141 -12.55 8.83 -9.70
CA GLY A 141 -11.35 9.66 -9.64
C GLY A 141 -10.22 9.08 -8.78
N ILE A 142 -10.24 7.79 -8.48
CA ILE A 142 -9.26 7.07 -7.67
C ILE A 142 -8.31 6.30 -8.58
N ARG A 143 -7.03 6.17 -8.18
CA ARG A 143 -6.06 5.29 -8.83
C ARG A 143 -5.77 4.09 -7.94
N ILE A 144 -5.64 2.92 -8.54
CA ILE A 144 -5.19 1.71 -7.85
C ILE A 144 -3.68 1.60 -8.04
N ALA A 145 -2.93 1.45 -6.96
CA ALA A 145 -1.49 1.21 -6.95
C ALA A 145 -1.23 -0.24 -6.50
N VAL A 146 -0.98 -1.12 -7.45
CA VAL A 146 -0.72 -2.54 -7.20
C VAL A 146 0.61 -2.69 -6.47
N GLU A 147 0.59 -3.40 -5.34
CA GLU A 147 1.77 -3.74 -4.55
C GLU A 147 2.24 -5.15 -4.90
N TYR A 148 3.51 -5.33 -5.25
CA TYR A 148 4.12 -6.65 -5.22
C TYR A 148 4.58 -6.99 -3.80
N LEU A 149 4.55 -8.28 -3.46
CA LEU A 149 4.95 -8.77 -2.15
C LEU A 149 6.15 -9.71 -2.27
N ASN A 150 6.86 -9.90 -1.17
CA ASN A 150 7.89 -10.91 -1.09
C ASN A 150 7.31 -12.35 -1.23
N ARG A 151 8.18 -13.30 -1.61
CA ARG A 151 7.84 -14.72 -1.86
C ARG A 151 7.23 -15.47 -0.68
N PHE A 152 7.32 -14.95 0.52
CA PHE A 152 6.76 -15.59 1.72
C PHE A 152 5.31 -15.17 1.96
N GLU A 153 4.86 -14.12 1.29
CA GLU A 153 3.50 -13.58 1.40
C GLU A 153 2.69 -13.75 0.11
N ASN A 154 3.36 -13.88 -1.03
CA ASN A 154 2.71 -14.09 -2.33
C ASN A 154 3.66 -14.81 -3.31
N TYR A 155 3.10 -15.37 -4.41
CA TYR A 155 3.89 -16.02 -5.46
C TYR A 155 3.69 -15.40 -6.85
N PHE A 156 2.65 -14.56 -7.02
CA PHE A 156 2.23 -14.11 -8.35
C PHE A 156 3.06 -12.92 -8.85
N LEU A 157 3.08 -11.81 -8.11
CA LEU A 157 3.92 -10.66 -8.42
C LEU A 157 4.87 -10.43 -7.24
N THR A 158 6.17 -10.64 -7.47
CA THR A 158 7.18 -10.55 -6.42
C THR A 158 8.33 -9.60 -6.73
N THR A 159 8.34 -8.98 -7.93
CA THR A 159 9.37 -8.00 -8.30
C THR A 159 8.76 -6.74 -8.90
N ALA A 160 9.49 -5.62 -8.81
CA ALA A 160 9.12 -4.36 -9.42
C ALA A 160 8.95 -4.49 -10.95
N ALA A 161 9.88 -5.18 -11.62
CA ALA A 161 9.85 -5.37 -13.06
C ALA A 161 8.64 -6.18 -13.53
N ASP A 162 8.27 -7.27 -12.84
CA ASP A 162 7.10 -8.08 -13.18
C ASP A 162 5.81 -7.31 -12.93
N THR A 163 5.75 -6.53 -11.86
CA THR A 163 4.58 -5.70 -11.55
C THR A 163 4.41 -4.57 -12.58
N ALA A 164 5.49 -3.93 -12.99
CA ALA A 164 5.44 -2.95 -14.07
C ALA A 164 4.97 -3.57 -15.39
N ARG A 165 5.44 -4.79 -15.74
CA ARG A 165 4.98 -5.55 -16.89
C ARG A 165 3.48 -5.86 -16.80
N PHE A 166 3.00 -6.26 -15.63
CA PHE A 166 1.59 -6.54 -15.36
C PHE A 166 0.72 -5.28 -15.52
N VAL A 167 1.12 -4.18 -14.93
CA VAL A 167 0.42 -2.88 -15.01
C VAL A 167 0.33 -2.40 -16.47
N ARG A 168 1.42 -2.52 -17.23
CA ARG A 168 1.42 -2.21 -18.67
C ARG A 168 0.47 -3.11 -19.47
N ALA A 169 0.34 -4.39 -19.09
CA ALA A 169 -0.59 -5.31 -19.76
C ALA A 169 -2.06 -5.00 -19.43
N VAL A 170 -2.36 -4.48 -18.22
CA VAL A 170 -3.70 -3.99 -17.88
C VAL A 170 -4.06 -2.78 -18.73
N ASP A 171 -3.08 -1.93 -19.08
CA ASP A 171 -3.23 -0.78 -19.98
C ASP A 171 -4.39 0.14 -19.62
N HIS A 172 -4.41 0.64 -18.38
CA HIS A 172 -5.45 1.55 -17.91
C HIS A 172 -4.86 2.69 -17.06
N PRO A 173 -5.28 3.97 -17.27
CA PRO A 173 -4.70 5.11 -16.57
C PRO A 173 -4.92 5.10 -15.06
N SER A 174 -6.00 4.49 -14.58
CA SER A 174 -6.33 4.39 -13.15
C SER A 174 -5.73 3.16 -12.46
N LEU A 175 -4.93 2.34 -13.16
CA LEU A 175 -4.16 1.27 -12.54
C LEU A 175 -2.68 1.52 -12.76
N ARG A 176 -1.95 1.59 -11.67
CA ARG A 176 -0.52 1.83 -11.59
C ARG A 176 0.06 0.88 -10.55
N MET A 177 1.29 1.07 -10.15
CA MET A 177 1.92 0.28 -9.10
C MET A 177 2.50 1.14 -7.99
N MET A 178 2.79 0.49 -6.88
CA MET A 178 3.60 1.03 -5.81
C MET A 178 4.89 0.24 -5.64
N TYR A 179 5.83 0.84 -4.92
CA TYR A 179 7.09 0.23 -4.50
C TYR A 179 7.13 0.20 -2.97
N ASP A 180 7.42 -0.96 -2.39
CA ASP A 180 7.66 -1.11 -0.95
C ASP A 180 9.10 -1.55 -0.71
N SER A 181 9.85 -0.76 0.07
CA SER A 181 11.26 -1.02 0.37
C SER A 181 11.49 -2.29 1.18
N PHE A 182 10.52 -2.75 1.99
CA PHE A 182 10.59 -4.02 2.72
C PHE A 182 10.52 -5.22 1.76
N HIS A 183 9.52 -5.25 0.88
CA HIS A 183 9.39 -6.34 -0.09
C HIS A 183 10.55 -6.36 -1.06
N ALA A 184 10.98 -5.19 -1.52
CA ALA A 184 12.15 -5.03 -2.38
C ALA A 184 13.45 -5.50 -1.72
N HIS A 185 13.64 -5.22 -0.42
CA HIS A 185 14.82 -5.68 0.32
C HIS A 185 14.96 -7.21 0.31
N ILE A 186 13.86 -7.94 0.26
CA ILE A 186 13.84 -9.41 0.23
C ILE A 186 14.03 -9.96 -1.19
N GLU A 187 13.40 -9.34 -2.19
CA GLU A 187 13.28 -9.90 -3.55
C GLU A 187 14.26 -9.33 -4.55
N GLU A 188 14.60 -8.04 -4.45
CA GLU A 188 15.42 -7.37 -5.43
C GLU A 188 16.92 -7.51 -5.11
N LYS A 189 17.71 -7.64 -6.16
CA LYS A 189 19.17 -7.70 -5.98
C LYS A 189 19.83 -6.33 -5.86
N ASP A 190 19.14 -5.31 -6.37
CA ASP A 190 19.60 -3.94 -6.42
C ASP A 190 18.41 -2.99 -6.43
N GLN A 191 18.33 -2.12 -5.42
CA GLN A 191 17.22 -1.18 -5.24
C GLN A 191 17.13 -0.15 -6.39
N ALA A 192 18.26 0.34 -6.87
CA ALA A 192 18.28 1.35 -7.91
C ALA A 192 17.76 0.79 -9.24
N THR A 193 18.20 -0.41 -9.62
CA THR A 193 17.71 -1.09 -10.82
C THR A 193 16.22 -1.43 -10.71
N ALA A 194 15.77 -1.88 -9.55
CA ALA A 194 14.36 -2.18 -9.31
C ALA A 194 13.47 -0.93 -9.47
N ILE A 195 13.82 0.19 -8.82
CA ILE A 195 13.09 1.45 -8.94
C ILE A 195 13.09 1.96 -10.39
N ALA A 196 14.23 1.92 -11.06
CA ALA A 196 14.33 2.35 -12.47
C ALA A 196 13.43 1.51 -13.40
N SER A 197 13.23 0.22 -13.12
CA SER A 197 12.40 -0.70 -13.92
C SER A 197 10.91 -0.36 -13.89
N CYS A 198 10.45 0.33 -12.85
CA CYS A 198 9.04 0.64 -12.60
C CYS A 198 8.72 2.13 -12.48
N ALA A 199 9.71 3.02 -12.62
CA ALA A 199 9.56 4.45 -12.36
C ALA A 199 8.39 5.11 -13.12
N ALA A 200 8.11 4.68 -14.35
CA ALA A 200 7.02 5.23 -15.17
C ALA A 200 5.62 4.81 -14.69
N GLU A 201 5.51 3.66 -14.03
CA GLU A 201 4.26 3.11 -13.53
C GLU A 201 4.04 3.37 -12.04
N MET A 202 5.06 3.83 -11.31
CA MET A 202 5.02 4.00 -9.86
C MET A 202 4.34 5.30 -9.45
N ILE A 203 3.30 5.20 -8.62
CA ILE A 203 2.54 6.35 -8.11
C ILE A 203 2.47 6.43 -6.59
N HIS A 204 2.93 5.40 -5.89
CA HIS A 204 2.94 5.31 -4.43
C HIS A 204 4.18 4.58 -3.95
N VAL A 205 4.66 4.91 -2.76
CA VAL A 205 5.85 4.30 -2.17
C VAL A 205 5.63 4.06 -0.69
N HIS A 206 5.88 2.83 -0.23
CA HIS A 206 6.07 2.55 1.19
C HIS A 206 7.54 2.63 1.58
N VAL A 207 7.81 3.46 2.57
CA VAL A 207 9.09 3.57 3.28
C VAL A 207 9.00 2.65 4.49
N SER A 208 9.42 1.42 4.32
CA SER A 208 9.30 0.35 5.31
C SER A 208 10.66 -0.29 5.55
N GLU A 209 11.07 -0.42 6.82
CA GLU A 209 12.35 -1.03 7.17
C GLU A 209 12.31 -2.56 6.98
N ASN A 210 13.48 -3.18 6.84
CA ASN A 210 13.60 -4.63 6.62
C ASN A 210 13.01 -5.47 7.77
N ASP A 211 12.79 -4.88 8.92
CA ASP A 211 12.15 -5.54 10.07
C ASP A 211 10.77 -4.96 10.41
N ARG A 212 10.21 -4.06 9.55
CA ARG A 212 8.94 -3.34 9.76
C ARG A 212 8.98 -2.35 10.95
N GLY A 213 10.18 -1.98 11.41
CA GLY A 213 10.41 -1.00 12.48
C GLY A 213 10.59 0.44 11.97
N ILE A 214 11.44 1.21 12.66
CA ILE A 214 11.70 2.61 12.33
C ILE A 214 12.53 2.70 11.04
N PRO A 215 12.07 3.36 9.97
CA PRO A 215 12.86 3.54 8.75
C PRO A 215 14.23 4.19 9.02
N GLY A 216 15.26 3.63 8.41
CA GLY A 216 16.64 4.09 8.56
C GLY A 216 17.41 3.45 9.73
N THR A 217 16.81 2.55 10.49
CA THR A 217 17.47 1.89 11.63
C THR A 217 17.87 0.43 11.36
N GLY A 218 17.53 -0.11 10.19
CA GLY A 218 17.80 -1.49 9.81
C GLY A 218 18.81 -1.64 8.68
N GLN A 219 18.50 -2.47 7.69
CA GLN A 219 19.43 -2.90 6.64
C GLN A 219 18.97 -2.58 5.21
N VAL A 220 17.88 -1.86 5.02
CA VAL A 220 17.49 -1.40 3.69
C VAL A 220 18.57 -0.47 3.14
N ASP A 221 18.98 -0.67 1.87
CA ASP A 221 19.92 0.23 1.20
C ASP A 221 19.24 1.57 0.86
N TRP A 222 19.12 2.41 1.88
CA TRP A 222 18.45 3.71 1.76
C TRP A 222 19.19 4.68 0.84
N ASP A 223 20.49 4.56 0.69
CA ASP A 223 21.25 5.45 -0.20
C ASP A 223 20.92 5.13 -1.66
N ALA A 224 20.91 3.86 -2.04
CA ALA A 224 20.47 3.43 -3.37
C ALA A 224 19.00 3.75 -3.62
N PHE A 225 18.13 3.48 -2.64
CA PHE A 225 16.68 3.76 -2.72
C PHE A 225 16.40 5.24 -2.99
N TRP A 226 16.86 6.14 -2.13
CA TRP A 226 16.58 7.57 -2.27
C TRP A 226 17.22 8.19 -3.51
N SER A 227 18.46 7.78 -3.84
CA SER A 227 19.14 8.24 -5.05
C SER A 227 18.36 7.89 -6.31
N ALA A 228 17.86 6.65 -6.40
CA ALA A 228 17.07 6.20 -7.55
C ALA A 228 15.70 6.89 -7.63
N LEU A 229 15.02 7.04 -6.49
CA LEU A 229 13.71 7.68 -6.42
C LEU A 229 13.78 9.15 -6.87
N LEU A 230 14.78 9.89 -6.37
CA LEU A 230 15.03 11.29 -6.74
C LEU A 230 15.48 11.42 -8.21
N ALA A 231 16.38 10.57 -8.68
CA ALA A 231 16.81 10.56 -10.08
C ALA A 231 15.67 10.23 -11.04
N GLY A 232 14.70 9.41 -10.62
CA GLY A 232 13.49 9.10 -11.36
C GLY A 232 12.46 10.23 -11.37
N GLY A 233 12.69 11.33 -10.65
CA GLY A 233 11.76 12.47 -10.57
C GLY A 233 10.45 12.15 -9.86
N TYR A 234 10.46 11.22 -8.91
CA TYR A 234 9.24 10.84 -8.18
C TYR A 234 8.74 11.99 -7.29
N GLU A 235 7.46 12.33 -7.42
CA GLU A 235 6.80 13.42 -6.67
C GLU A 235 5.55 12.96 -5.89
N GLY A 236 5.25 11.65 -5.90
CA GLY A 236 4.06 11.08 -5.27
C GLY A 236 4.12 11.01 -3.74
N TYR A 237 3.33 10.12 -3.17
CA TYR A 237 3.30 9.84 -1.73
C TYR A 237 4.45 8.91 -1.32
N ILE A 238 5.11 9.27 -0.23
CA ILE A 238 6.07 8.44 0.50
C ILE A 238 5.48 8.17 1.88
N THR A 239 4.99 6.96 2.09
CA THR A 239 4.22 6.59 3.29
C THR A 239 5.01 5.63 4.16
N ILE A 240 5.17 5.95 5.44
CA ILE A 240 5.75 4.99 6.39
C ILE A 240 4.77 3.84 6.58
N GLU A 241 5.23 2.62 6.30
CA GLU A 241 4.55 1.41 6.70
C GLU A 241 5.40 0.66 7.74
N ALA A 242 4.81 0.44 8.91
CA ALA A 242 5.44 -0.25 10.03
C ALA A 242 4.40 -1.07 10.78
N PHE A 243 4.83 -2.17 11.37
CA PHE A 243 3.92 -3.04 12.10
C PHE A 243 4.46 -3.32 13.52
N GLY A 244 3.54 -3.32 14.47
CA GLY A 244 3.82 -3.59 15.87
C GLY A 244 2.98 -4.75 16.41
N ARG A 245 3.14 -5.04 17.71
CA ARG A 245 2.44 -6.14 18.37
C ARG A 245 1.11 -5.73 19.03
N ALA A 246 0.74 -4.44 18.96
CA ALA A 246 -0.48 -3.92 19.59
C ALA A 246 -1.76 -4.54 19.01
N LEU A 247 -1.72 -4.98 17.75
CA LEU A 247 -2.81 -5.67 17.05
C LEU A 247 -2.43 -7.14 16.82
N PRO A 248 -2.80 -8.09 17.71
CA PRO A 248 -2.29 -9.46 17.66
C PRO A 248 -2.58 -10.21 16.34
N ALA A 249 -3.75 -10.01 15.75
CA ALA A 249 -4.11 -10.63 14.48
C ALA A 249 -3.24 -10.10 13.32
N LEU A 250 -2.99 -8.79 13.29
CA LEU A 250 -2.12 -8.17 12.29
C LEU A 250 -0.66 -8.55 12.51
N ALA A 251 -0.18 -8.56 13.75
CA ALA A 251 1.16 -9.01 14.10
C ALA A 251 1.41 -10.47 13.64
N ALA A 252 0.41 -11.34 13.81
CA ALA A 252 0.48 -12.71 13.31
C ALA A 252 0.47 -12.77 11.77
N ALA A 253 -0.31 -11.94 11.10
CA ALA A 253 -0.36 -11.86 9.64
C ALA A 253 0.97 -11.36 9.06
N THR A 254 1.56 -10.33 9.66
CA THR A 254 2.82 -9.70 9.22
C THR A 254 4.07 -10.34 9.82
N LYS A 255 3.93 -11.38 10.65
CA LYS A 255 5.02 -12.13 11.31
C LYS A 255 5.89 -11.27 12.25
N VAL A 256 5.31 -10.26 12.87
CA VAL A 256 5.97 -9.41 13.87
C VAL A 256 5.87 -10.05 15.26
N TRP A 257 6.92 -10.75 15.68
CA TRP A 257 6.93 -11.56 16.91
C TRP A 257 7.64 -10.90 18.09
N ARG A 258 8.32 -9.78 17.87
CA ARG A 258 9.04 -9.02 18.91
C ARG A 258 8.73 -7.53 18.78
N ASP A 259 9.01 -6.76 19.83
CA ASP A 259 8.91 -5.31 19.76
C ASP A 259 10.09 -4.73 18.96
N LEU A 260 9.82 -3.88 17.99
CA LEU A 260 10.76 -3.34 17.01
C LEU A 260 11.05 -1.85 17.25
N PHE A 261 10.26 -1.21 18.07
CA PHE A 261 10.37 0.20 18.46
C PHE A 261 9.76 0.40 19.85
N PRO A 262 10.19 1.43 20.61
CA PRO A 262 9.70 1.65 21.97
C PRO A 262 8.25 2.14 22.03
N ASP A 263 7.83 2.97 21.08
CA ASP A 263 6.45 3.47 20.97
C ASP A 263 6.11 3.89 19.53
N PRO A 264 4.83 3.79 19.11
CA PRO A 264 4.40 4.13 17.74
C PRO A 264 4.58 5.61 17.39
N MET A 265 4.40 6.53 18.34
CA MET A 265 4.54 7.96 18.07
C MET A 265 6.01 8.38 17.90
N GLY A 266 6.92 7.72 18.62
CA GLY A 266 8.36 7.83 18.42
C GLY A 266 8.78 7.35 17.04
N LEU A 267 8.23 6.20 16.59
CA LEU A 267 8.45 5.70 15.23
C LEU A 267 8.00 6.72 14.18
N CYS A 268 6.82 7.33 14.34
CA CYS A 268 6.33 8.35 13.42
C CYS A 268 7.26 9.56 13.35
N ARG A 269 7.66 10.09 14.49
CA ARG A 269 8.55 11.26 14.57
C ARG A 269 9.90 10.99 13.91
N ASP A 270 10.52 9.88 14.26
CA ASP A 270 11.87 9.55 13.82
C ASP A 270 11.88 9.12 12.33
N GLY A 271 10.86 8.37 11.89
CA GLY A 271 10.66 8.01 10.49
C GLY A 271 10.34 9.21 9.60
N LEU A 272 9.52 10.17 10.08
CA LEU A 272 9.26 11.41 9.34
C LEU A 272 10.53 12.25 9.19
N ALA A 273 11.30 12.39 10.26
CA ALA A 273 12.57 13.11 10.23
C ALA A 273 13.55 12.45 9.25
N PHE A 274 13.62 11.11 9.24
CA PHE A 274 14.40 10.36 8.29
C PHE A 274 13.96 10.63 6.84
N MET A 275 12.67 10.49 6.51
CA MET A 275 12.15 10.75 5.17
C MET A 275 12.43 12.17 4.70
N LYS A 276 12.15 13.17 5.55
CA LYS A 276 12.39 14.59 5.21
C LYS A 276 13.86 14.86 4.93
N SER A 277 14.75 14.34 5.76
CA SER A 277 16.20 14.47 5.58
C SER A 277 16.68 13.88 4.25
N ARG A 278 16.16 12.70 3.87
CA ARG A 278 16.57 11.99 2.65
C ARG A 278 15.96 12.56 1.37
N ALA A 279 14.71 12.99 1.45
CA ALA A 279 13.97 13.56 0.33
C ALA A 279 14.25 15.05 0.09
N GLY A 280 15.04 15.71 0.94
CA GLY A 280 15.28 17.17 0.88
C GLY A 280 14.03 18.00 1.15
N LEU A 281 13.13 17.49 1.99
CA LEU A 281 11.90 18.18 2.38
C LEU A 281 12.12 18.99 3.68
N ASN A 282 11.53 20.17 3.77
CA ASN A 282 11.59 21.05 4.95
C ASN A 282 10.56 20.67 6.04
#